data_7c681fe7b13c7c981501825d9e587a08
#
_entry.id   7c681fe7b13c7c981501825d9e587a08
#
_cell.length_a   1.000
_cell.length_b   1.000
_cell.length_c   1.000
_cell.angle_alpha   90.00
_cell.angle_beta   90.00
_cell.angle_gamma   90.00
#
_symmetry.space_group_name_H-M   'P 1'
#
loop_
_entity.id
_entity.type
_entity.pdbx_description
1 polymer ?
#
loop_
_entity_poly.entity_id
_entity_poly.type
_entity_poly.pdbx_seq_one_letter_code
_entity_poly.pdbx_strand_id
1 'polypeptide(L)'
;MQGYQMPLAIALAVGIAATAYAQETPQVLKLPDQIEWKAPPMVGGASTAILYGDPTKPSVYVTRTKFPAGLKGLSHTHPDEWRTVVVLSGTIYFGLGDTWDEGKLKPYPTGTFFSEPKDTPHFVWAKDGEVVVQVTAMGPTGTKLIPPK
;
A
#
# COMPACT_ATOMS: atom_id res chain seq x y z
N MET A 1 80.13 22.32 -22.01
CA MET A 1 78.90 21.49 -22.06
C MET A 1 78.11 21.78 -20.78
N GLN A 2 77.09 22.62 -20.86
CA GLN A 2 76.23 22.97 -19.70
C GLN A 2 75.01 22.10 -19.70
N GLY A 3 74.91 21.27 -18.67
CA GLY A 3 73.71 20.40 -18.50
C GLY A 3 72.53 21.20 -17.91
N TYR A 4 71.45 21.30 -18.67
CA TYR A 4 70.20 21.85 -18.17
C TYR A 4 69.50 20.77 -17.32
N GLN A 5 69.33 21.07 -16.02
CA GLN A 5 68.45 20.27 -15.14
C GLN A 5 67.01 20.85 -15.23
N MET A 6 66.08 20.02 -15.71
CA MET A 6 64.64 20.38 -15.67
C MET A 6 64.10 20.10 -14.27
N PRO A 7 63.31 21.03 -13.68
CA PRO A 7 62.65 20.73 -12.42
C PRO A 7 61.44 19.80 -12.64
N LEU A 8 61.38 18.77 -11.82
CA LEU A 8 60.28 17.83 -11.77
C LEU A 8 59.11 18.52 -11.00
N ALA A 9 58.07 18.88 -11.72
CA ALA A 9 56.85 19.40 -11.11
C ALA A 9 56.00 18.28 -10.55
N ILE A 10 55.93 18.15 -9.23
CA ILE A 10 55.01 17.22 -8.55
C ILE A 10 53.64 17.87 -8.48
N ALA A 11 52.70 17.37 -9.29
CA ALA A 11 51.30 17.75 -9.22
C ALA A 11 50.61 17.03 -8.04
N LEU A 12 50.31 17.76 -6.99
CA LEU A 12 49.55 17.28 -5.85
C LEU A 12 48.05 17.24 -6.24
N ALA A 13 47.54 16.06 -6.54
CA ALA A 13 46.08 15.85 -6.77
C ALA A 13 45.36 15.85 -5.43
N VAL A 14 44.69 16.97 -5.10
CA VAL A 14 43.77 17.04 -3.95
C VAL A 14 42.47 16.37 -4.37
N GLY A 15 42.28 15.11 -3.93
CA GLY A 15 41.02 14.39 -4.08
C GLY A 15 39.96 14.99 -3.14
N ILE A 16 38.97 15.68 -3.68
CA ILE A 16 37.78 16.12 -2.92
C ILE A 16 36.90 14.88 -2.74
N ALA A 17 36.93 14.28 -1.55
CA ALA A 17 35.96 13.25 -1.18
C ALA A 17 34.60 13.93 -1.00
N ALA A 18 33.72 13.80 -1.98
CA ALA A 18 32.33 14.20 -1.84
C ALA A 18 31.64 13.24 -0.84
N THR A 19 31.45 13.72 0.39
CA THR A 19 30.59 13.03 1.36
C THR A 19 29.15 13.13 0.85
N ALA A 20 28.65 12.04 0.31
CA ALA A 20 27.22 11.90 0.01
C ALA A 20 26.46 11.89 1.34
N TYR A 21 25.87 13.02 1.70
CA TYR A 21 24.89 13.06 2.77
C TYR A 21 23.68 12.27 2.29
N ALA A 22 23.41 11.12 2.91
CA ALA A 22 22.15 10.42 2.74
C ALA A 22 21.04 11.39 3.18
N GLN A 23 20.17 11.76 2.24
CA GLN A 23 19.02 12.60 2.53
C GLN A 23 18.09 11.79 3.44
N GLU A 24 18.03 12.17 4.72
CA GLU A 24 17.13 11.51 5.67
C GLU A 24 15.69 11.69 5.18
N THR A 25 15.03 10.58 4.91
CA THR A 25 13.59 10.61 4.61
C THR A 25 12.85 11.05 5.87
N PRO A 26 12.07 12.14 5.84
CA PRO A 26 11.40 12.61 7.04
C PRO A 26 10.46 11.55 7.59
N GLN A 27 10.41 11.43 8.91
CA GLN A 27 9.49 10.51 9.59
C GLN A 27 8.05 10.85 9.21
N VAL A 28 7.26 9.83 8.84
CA VAL A 28 5.81 9.94 8.70
C VAL A 28 5.16 9.58 10.02
N LEU A 29 4.43 10.51 10.63
CA LEU A 29 3.66 10.31 11.85
C LEU A 29 2.20 10.69 11.59
N LYS A 30 1.28 9.77 11.86
CA LYS A 30 -0.16 10.00 11.82
C LYS A 30 -0.82 9.38 13.04
N LEU A 31 -1.21 10.22 13.98
CA LEU A 31 -1.98 9.78 15.14
C LEU A 31 -3.42 9.41 14.71
N PRO A 32 -4.15 8.60 15.48
CA PRO A 32 -5.48 8.11 15.10
C PRO A 32 -6.47 9.23 14.78
N ASP A 33 -6.41 10.34 15.51
CA ASP A 33 -7.26 11.54 15.36
C ASP A 33 -6.84 12.42 14.16
N GLN A 34 -5.64 12.19 13.62
CA GLN A 34 -5.10 12.90 12.45
C GLN A 34 -5.32 12.14 11.13
N ILE A 35 -5.96 10.99 11.18
CA ILE A 35 -6.26 10.19 9.98
C ILE A 35 -7.45 10.80 9.25
N GLU A 36 -7.17 11.34 8.05
CA GLU A 36 -8.18 11.89 7.17
C GLU A 36 -8.86 10.77 6.35
N TRP A 37 -10.08 10.43 6.75
CA TRP A 37 -10.89 9.46 6.05
C TRP A 37 -11.62 10.13 4.88
N LYS A 38 -11.46 9.58 3.69
CA LYS A 38 -12.19 10.01 2.49
C LYS A 38 -13.11 8.89 2.06
N ALA A 39 -14.36 9.24 1.75
CA ALA A 39 -15.25 8.31 1.07
C ALA A 39 -14.78 8.22 -0.39
N PRO A 40 -14.14 7.12 -0.82
CA PRO A 40 -13.85 6.96 -2.23
C PRO A 40 -15.18 6.80 -2.97
N PRO A 41 -15.21 7.03 -4.28
CA PRO A 41 -16.36 6.68 -5.12
C PRO A 41 -16.51 5.16 -5.23
N MET A 42 -16.06 4.42 -4.23
CA MET A 42 -16.18 2.97 -4.16
C MET A 42 -17.60 2.59 -3.79
N VAL A 43 -18.06 1.57 -4.48
CA VAL A 43 -19.34 0.91 -4.24
C VAL A 43 -19.41 0.51 -2.77
N GLY A 44 -20.43 1.01 -2.05
CA GLY A 44 -20.79 0.46 -0.75
C GLY A 44 -20.47 1.31 0.49
N GLY A 45 -19.94 2.52 0.37
CA GLY A 45 -19.79 3.41 1.53
C GLY A 45 -18.58 3.16 2.43
N ALA A 46 -17.58 2.37 1.99
CA ALA A 46 -16.29 2.29 2.66
C ALA A 46 -15.59 3.66 2.63
N SER A 47 -14.71 3.93 3.58
CA SER A 47 -13.83 5.10 3.56
C SER A 47 -12.37 4.67 3.60
N THR A 48 -11.50 5.42 2.93
CA THR A 48 -10.07 5.12 2.86
C THR A 48 -9.25 6.33 3.28
N ALA A 49 -8.14 6.07 3.97
CA ALA A 49 -7.14 7.05 4.33
C ALA A 49 -5.78 6.63 3.79
N ILE A 50 -5.08 7.55 3.13
CA ILE A 50 -3.68 7.35 2.70
C ILE A 50 -2.76 7.70 3.87
N LEU A 51 -1.97 6.73 4.32
CA LEU A 51 -1.01 6.92 5.40
C LEU A 51 0.40 7.20 4.88
N TYR A 52 0.77 6.57 3.75
CA TYR A 52 2.08 6.68 3.15
C TYR A 52 1.99 6.50 1.63
N GLY A 53 2.88 7.19 0.90
CA GLY A 53 3.01 7.07 -0.55
C GLY A 53 1.84 7.64 -1.35
N ASP A 54 1.84 7.33 -2.64
CA ASP A 54 0.80 7.73 -3.59
C ASP A 54 0.26 6.46 -4.28
N PRO A 55 -0.99 6.05 -3.98
CA PRO A 55 -1.57 4.84 -4.58
C PRO A 55 -1.70 4.87 -6.10
N THR A 56 -1.57 6.05 -6.72
CA THR A 56 -1.66 6.20 -8.19
C THR A 56 -0.33 5.96 -8.90
N LYS A 57 0.76 5.80 -8.15
CA LYS A 57 2.13 5.68 -8.67
C LYS A 57 2.66 4.25 -8.55
N PRO A 58 3.63 3.85 -9.38
CA PRO A 58 4.31 2.55 -9.28
C PRO A 58 5.32 2.57 -8.12
N SER A 59 4.83 2.72 -6.92
CA SER A 59 5.60 2.81 -5.67
C SER A 59 4.83 2.19 -4.52
N VAL A 60 5.53 1.91 -3.42
CA VAL A 60 4.90 1.42 -2.19
C VAL A 60 3.95 2.48 -1.63
N TYR A 61 2.78 2.06 -1.23
CA TYR A 61 1.82 2.86 -0.49
C TYR A 61 1.23 2.09 0.69
N VAL A 62 0.73 2.84 1.68
CA VAL A 62 -0.01 2.29 2.82
C VAL A 62 -1.31 3.06 2.95
N THR A 63 -2.41 2.32 3.01
CA THR A 63 -3.74 2.88 3.26
C THR A 63 -4.43 2.13 4.40
N ARG A 64 -5.43 2.77 5.00
CA ARG A 64 -6.44 2.08 5.81
C ARG A 64 -7.78 2.21 5.13
N THR A 65 -8.56 1.14 5.19
CA THR A 65 -9.94 1.11 4.71
C THR A 65 -10.85 0.73 5.86
N LYS A 66 -11.91 1.51 6.01
CA LYS A 66 -12.96 1.31 6.99
C LYS A 66 -14.23 0.87 6.26
N PHE A 67 -14.73 -0.29 6.63
CA PHE A 67 -15.97 -0.87 6.12
C PHE A 67 -17.05 -0.70 7.19
N PRO A 68 -18.10 0.07 6.94
CA PRO A 68 -19.23 0.15 7.88
C PRO A 68 -19.90 -1.20 8.06
N ALA A 69 -20.55 -1.38 9.20
CA ALA A 69 -21.30 -2.59 9.52
C ALA A 69 -22.30 -2.95 8.42
N GLY A 70 -22.35 -4.22 8.03
CA GLY A 70 -23.23 -4.74 7.00
C GLY A 70 -22.77 -4.54 5.57
N LEU A 71 -21.68 -3.79 5.33
CA LEU A 71 -21.22 -3.52 3.98
C LEU A 71 -20.75 -4.80 3.28
N LYS A 72 -21.30 -5.04 2.09
CA LYS A 72 -20.90 -6.10 1.16
C LYS A 72 -20.08 -5.49 0.02
N GLY A 73 -18.79 -5.81 -0.04
CA GLY A 73 -17.93 -5.51 -1.18
C GLY A 73 -18.11 -6.59 -2.24
N LEU A 74 -18.80 -6.28 -3.32
CA LEU A 74 -19.04 -7.21 -4.42
C LEU A 74 -17.74 -7.68 -5.06
N SER A 75 -17.81 -8.75 -5.86
CA SER A 75 -16.63 -9.34 -6.48
C SER A 75 -15.86 -8.31 -7.31
N HIS A 76 -14.56 -8.22 -7.08
CA HIS A 76 -13.67 -7.25 -7.71
C HIS A 76 -12.22 -7.75 -7.72
N THR A 77 -11.37 -7.03 -8.44
CA THR A 77 -9.92 -7.26 -8.49
C THR A 77 -9.15 -5.97 -8.25
N HIS A 78 -7.86 -6.11 -7.90
CA HIS A 78 -6.91 -5.02 -7.81
C HIS A 78 -5.72 -5.27 -8.75
N PRO A 79 -5.20 -4.23 -9.45
CA PRO A 79 -4.07 -4.36 -10.37
C PRO A 79 -2.71 -4.27 -9.68
N ASP A 80 -2.67 -4.05 -8.37
CA ASP A 80 -1.44 -3.92 -7.58
C ASP A 80 -0.48 -5.07 -7.85
N GLU A 81 0.80 -4.78 -8.02
CA GLU A 81 1.82 -5.81 -8.31
C GLU A 81 1.91 -6.83 -7.17
N TRP A 82 1.82 -6.36 -5.94
CA TRP A 82 1.59 -7.15 -4.74
C TRP A 82 0.76 -6.33 -3.75
N ARG A 83 -0.04 -7.01 -2.95
CA ARG A 83 -0.94 -6.38 -1.99
C ARG A 83 -1.11 -7.28 -0.77
N THR A 84 -0.93 -6.71 0.41
CA THR A 84 -1.11 -7.38 1.69
C THR A 84 -2.06 -6.59 2.57
N VAL A 85 -2.78 -7.29 3.41
CA VAL A 85 -3.82 -6.72 4.27
C VAL A 85 -3.65 -7.24 5.69
N VAL A 86 -3.80 -6.33 6.66
CA VAL A 86 -3.90 -6.66 8.08
C VAL A 86 -5.24 -6.17 8.60
N VAL A 87 -5.98 -7.03 9.29
CA VAL A 87 -7.21 -6.65 9.98
C VAL A 87 -6.85 -5.97 11.29
N LEU A 88 -7.14 -4.66 11.41
CA LEU A 88 -6.84 -3.86 12.60
C LEU A 88 -7.95 -3.91 13.64
N SER A 89 -9.21 -3.99 13.20
CA SER A 89 -10.36 -4.13 14.10
C SER A 89 -11.52 -4.82 13.40
N GLY A 90 -12.36 -5.51 14.17
CA GLY A 90 -13.50 -6.25 13.66
C GLY A 90 -13.13 -7.59 13.02
N THR A 91 -14.06 -8.15 12.26
CA THR A 91 -13.88 -9.37 11.48
C THR A 91 -14.33 -9.11 10.06
N ILE A 92 -13.40 -9.17 9.08
CA ILE A 92 -13.76 -9.16 7.67
C ILE A 92 -14.02 -10.59 7.20
N TYR A 93 -15.17 -10.81 6.57
CA TYR A 93 -15.46 -12.06 5.89
C TYR A 93 -14.95 -11.95 4.46
N PHE A 94 -14.06 -12.84 4.06
CA PHE A 94 -13.34 -12.81 2.78
C PHE A 94 -13.62 -14.08 1.98
N GLY A 95 -13.97 -13.92 0.71
CA GLY A 95 -14.21 -15.01 -0.22
C GLY A 95 -13.51 -14.80 -1.56
N LEU A 96 -12.98 -15.89 -2.14
CA LEU A 96 -12.39 -15.89 -3.48
C LEU A 96 -13.43 -16.29 -4.52
N GLY A 97 -13.42 -15.60 -5.65
CA GLY A 97 -14.24 -15.90 -6.82
C GLY A 97 -14.83 -14.69 -7.50
N ASP A 98 -15.28 -14.88 -8.72
CA ASP A 98 -15.87 -13.86 -9.59
C ASP A 98 -17.37 -13.61 -9.33
N THR A 99 -17.97 -14.40 -8.47
CA THR A 99 -19.38 -14.33 -8.12
C THR A 99 -19.53 -14.36 -6.61
N TRP A 100 -20.42 -13.52 -6.08
CA TRP A 100 -20.75 -13.51 -4.66
C TRP A 100 -21.32 -14.86 -4.22
N ASP A 101 -20.69 -15.45 -3.20
CA ASP A 101 -21.12 -16.73 -2.61
C ASP A 101 -20.83 -16.71 -1.10
N GLU A 102 -21.88 -16.60 -0.30
CA GLU A 102 -21.74 -16.57 1.17
C GLU A 102 -21.10 -17.85 1.73
N GLY A 103 -21.26 -18.99 1.05
CA GLY A 103 -20.66 -20.26 1.45
C GLY A 103 -19.13 -20.30 1.32
N LYS A 104 -18.55 -19.37 0.55
CA LYS A 104 -17.09 -19.23 0.39
C LYS A 104 -16.46 -18.25 1.36
N LEU A 105 -17.27 -17.48 2.09
CA LEU A 105 -16.75 -16.49 3.04
C LEU A 105 -16.11 -17.17 4.23
N LYS A 106 -14.88 -16.75 4.54
CA LYS A 106 -14.15 -17.16 5.74
C LYS A 106 -13.95 -15.96 6.64
N PRO A 107 -14.15 -16.09 7.96
CA PRO A 107 -13.91 -14.99 8.90
C PRO A 107 -12.41 -14.77 9.09
N TYR A 108 -11.98 -13.52 8.91
CA TYR A 108 -10.63 -13.02 9.23
C TYR A 108 -10.74 -12.00 10.35
N PRO A 109 -10.52 -12.42 11.62
CA PRO A 109 -10.62 -11.53 12.78
C PRO A 109 -9.43 -10.58 12.87
N THR A 110 -9.51 -9.63 13.80
CA THR A 110 -8.42 -8.72 14.18
C THR A 110 -7.09 -9.46 14.36
N GLY A 111 -6.02 -8.92 13.76
CA GLY A 111 -4.69 -9.52 13.74
C GLY A 111 -4.42 -10.44 12.55
N THR A 112 -5.45 -10.82 11.77
CA THR A 112 -5.24 -11.63 10.57
C THR A 112 -4.43 -10.86 9.54
N PHE A 113 -3.42 -11.52 8.98
CA PHE A 113 -2.63 -11.09 7.82
C PHE A 113 -2.97 -11.98 6.62
N PHE A 114 -3.20 -11.38 5.47
CA PHE A 114 -3.40 -12.10 4.21
C PHE A 114 -2.92 -11.29 3.01
N SER A 115 -2.79 -11.93 1.87
CA SER A 115 -2.45 -11.28 0.60
C SER A 115 -3.63 -11.35 -0.36
N GLU A 116 -3.72 -10.33 -1.21
CA GLU A 116 -4.64 -10.27 -2.35
C GLU A 116 -3.79 -10.30 -3.62
N PRO A 117 -3.60 -11.47 -4.26
CA PRO A 117 -2.79 -11.56 -5.47
C PRO A 117 -3.39 -10.73 -6.60
N LYS A 118 -2.51 -10.15 -7.43
CA LYS A 118 -2.86 -9.32 -8.58
C LYS A 118 -3.98 -9.94 -9.41
N ASP A 119 -4.96 -9.13 -9.76
CA ASP A 119 -6.10 -9.49 -10.61
C ASP A 119 -6.91 -10.72 -10.16
N THR A 120 -6.75 -11.14 -8.89
CA THR A 120 -7.48 -12.27 -8.34
C THR A 120 -8.86 -11.82 -7.85
N PRO A 121 -9.95 -12.39 -8.40
CA PRO A 121 -11.31 -12.05 -7.98
C PRO A 121 -11.59 -12.43 -6.54
N HIS A 122 -12.13 -11.48 -5.79
CA HIS A 122 -12.53 -11.69 -4.40
C HIS A 122 -13.68 -10.76 -4.00
N PHE A 123 -14.31 -11.09 -2.89
CA PHE A 123 -15.41 -10.33 -2.31
C PHE A 123 -15.31 -10.34 -0.79
N VAL A 124 -15.90 -9.33 -0.14
CA VAL A 124 -15.78 -9.12 1.30
C VAL A 124 -17.11 -8.72 1.93
N TRP A 125 -17.25 -8.99 3.24
CA TRP A 125 -18.39 -8.58 4.02
C TRP A 125 -18.00 -8.17 5.43
N ALA A 126 -18.37 -6.97 5.84
CA ALA A 126 -18.29 -6.49 7.22
C ALA A 126 -19.58 -6.90 7.96
N LYS A 127 -19.80 -8.23 8.13
CA LYS A 127 -21.08 -8.81 8.55
C LYS A 127 -21.46 -8.42 9.98
N ASP A 128 -20.51 -8.53 10.91
CA ASP A 128 -20.80 -8.49 12.35
C ASP A 128 -20.56 -7.10 12.97
N GLY A 129 -20.12 -6.12 12.17
CA GLY A 129 -19.83 -4.78 12.65
C GLY A 129 -18.88 -4.03 11.71
N GLU A 130 -18.46 -2.85 12.15
CA GLU A 130 -17.45 -2.07 11.44
C GLU A 130 -16.11 -2.81 11.43
N VAL A 131 -15.42 -2.78 10.31
CA VAL A 131 -14.08 -3.38 10.14
C VAL A 131 -13.11 -2.33 9.65
N VAL A 132 -11.91 -2.33 10.23
CA VAL A 132 -10.78 -1.52 9.73
C VAL A 132 -9.66 -2.45 9.31
N VAL A 133 -9.18 -2.29 8.08
CA VAL A 133 -8.01 -3.00 7.58
C VAL A 133 -6.91 -2.02 7.19
N GLN A 134 -5.66 -2.46 7.25
CA GLN A 134 -4.53 -1.74 6.69
C GLN A 134 -4.01 -2.50 5.48
N VAL A 135 -3.83 -1.80 4.38
CA VAL A 135 -3.28 -2.31 3.14
C VAL A 135 -1.88 -1.76 2.97
N THR A 136 -0.93 -2.62 2.64
CA THR A 136 0.40 -2.26 2.16
C THR A 136 0.60 -2.90 0.80
N ALA A 137 0.90 -2.09 -0.20
CA ALA A 137 0.93 -2.58 -1.57
C ALA A 137 1.89 -1.80 -2.47
N MET A 138 2.15 -2.35 -3.67
CA MET A 138 2.87 -1.70 -4.75
C MET A 138 1.87 -1.27 -5.83
N GLY A 139 1.69 0.05 -5.95
CA GLY A 139 0.79 0.64 -6.94
C GLY A 139 1.30 0.56 -8.39
N PRO A 140 0.55 1.10 -9.34
CA PRO A 140 -0.69 1.85 -9.12
C PRO A 140 -1.86 0.95 -8.73
N THR A 141 -2.71 1.42 -7.81
CA THR A 141 -3.89 0.69 -7.38
C THR A 141 -5.15 1.09 -8.16
N GLY A 142 -6.16 0.26 -8.04
CA GLY A 142 -7.50 0.47 -8.55
C GLY A 142 -8.43 -0.64 -8.05
N THR A 143 -9.71 -0.47 -8.30
CA THR A 143 -10.72 -1.50 -8.06
C THR A 143 -11.51 -1.72 -9.33
N LYS A 144 -11.47 -2.93 -9.88
CA LYS A 144 -12.25 -3.33 -11.04
C LYS A 144 -13.36 -4.27 -10.58
N LEU A 145 -14.59 -3.78 -10.60
CA LEU A 145 -15.77 -4.60 -10.30
C LEU A 145 -15.96 -5.67 -11.37
N ILE A 146 -16.38 -6.84 -10.93
CA ILE A 146 -16.78 -7.94 -11.81
C ILE A 146 -18.31 -7.93 -11.87
N PRO A 147 -18.90 -7.73 -13.05
CA PRO A 147 -20.35 -7.78 -13.20
C PRO A 147 -20.90 -9.15 -12.74
N PRO A 148 -22.05 -9.18 -12.05
CA PRO A 148 -22.73 -10.45 -11.77
C PRO A 148 -23.08 -11.17 -13.08
N LYS A 149 -22.89 -12.47 -13.07
CA LYS A 149 -23.30 -13.36 -14.17
C LYS A 149 -24.78 -13.63 -14.12
#